data_e842bf6704967257eadb98fa4471eb0d
#
_entry.id   e842bf6704967257eadb98fa4471eb0d
#
_cell.length_a   1.000
_cell.length_b   1.000
_cell.length_c   1.000
_cell.angle_alpha   90.00
_cell.angle_beta   90.00
_cell.angle_gamma   90.00
#
_symmetry.space_group_name_H-M   'P 1'
#
loop_
_entity.id
_entity.type
_entity.pdbx_description
1 polymer ?
#
loop_
_entity_poly.entity_id
_entity_poly.type
_entity_poly.pdbx_seq_one_letter_code
_entity_poly.pdbx_strand_id
1 'polypeptide(L)'
;MQKIFYILFFLVLLITSSLAQETFLSLKKNKVNVRYGPSFDSDIKYVYKKIHLPIKQIDKKENFRRIIDLKNNSGWIHISQLKKINSVISTNDKILFKKPSSFAKPIAQIKKGRLLILQKCEDNWCKIKSNDFEGWIKNEDIWGLIN
;
A
#
# COMPACT_ATOMS: atom_id res chain seq x y z
N MET A 1 12.69 -49.89 3.49
CA MET A 1 11.71 -49.09 2.71
C MET A 1 10.90 -48.16 3.59
N GLN A 2 10.37 -48.56 4.74
CA GLN A 2 9.59 -47.68 5.65
C GLN A 2 10.33 -46.44 6.16
N LYS A 3 11.63 -46.56 6.50
CA LYS A 3 12.43 -45.41 7.01
C LYS A 3 12.66 -44.31 5.97
N ILE A 4 12.76 -44.67 4.69
CA ILE A 4 12.94 -43.71 3.60
C ILE A 4 11.66 -42.89 3.37
N PHE A 5 10.50 -43.54 3.58
CA PHE A 5 9.20 -42.87 3.44
C PHE A 5 8.97 -41.79 4.51
N TYR A 6 9.41 -42.02 5.74
CA TYR A 6 9.33 -41.02 6.82
C TYR A 6 10.29 -39.84 6.61
N ILE A 7 11.47 -40.08 6.02
CA ILE A 7 12.42 -39.00 5.72
C ILE A 7 11.88 -38.11 4.59
N LEU A 8 11.28 -38.70 3.54
CA LEU A 8 10.64 -37.93 2.47
C LEU A 8 9.42 -37.15 2.97
N PHE A 9 8.62 -37.73 3.85
CA PHE A 9 7.46 -37.07 4.44
C PHE A 9 7.85 -35.89 5.34
N PHE A 10 8.94 -36.04 6.08
CA PHE A 10 9.47 -34.97 6.94
C PHE A 10 10.10 -33.81 6.13
N LEU A 11 10.69 -34.11 4.97
CA LEU A 11 11.28 -33.09 4.08
C LEU A 11 10.21 -32.22 3.40
N VAL A 12 9.04 -32.76 3.10
CA VAL A 12 7.91 -32.03 2.48
C VAL A 12 7.25 -31.03 3.45
N LEU A 13 7.33 -31.28 4.76
CA LEU A 13 6.77 -30.39 5.79
C LEU A 13 7.60 -29.11 6.04
N LEU A 14 8.82 -29.01 5.49
CA LEU A 14 9.69 -27.84 5.67
C LEU A 14 9.52 -26.74 4.62
N ILE A 15 8.66 -26.95 3.61
CA ILE A 15 8.40 -25.95 2.57
C ILE A 15 7.11 -25.17 2.90
N THR A 16 6.97 -24.69 4.12
CA THR A 16 6.04 -23.62 4.39
C THR A 16 6.72 -22.30 4.03
N SER A 17 6.76 -21.97 2.74
CA SER A 17 7.07 -20.62 2.31
C SER A 17 6.03 -19.71 2.97
N SER A 18 6.45 -18.98 3.98
CA SER A 18 5.70 -17.85 4.52
C SER A 18 5.53 -16.86 3.37
N LEU A 19 4.39 -16.94 2.68
CA LEU A 19 3.99 -15.91 1.75
C LEU A 19 3.90 -14.63 2.57
N ALA A 20 4.89 -13.77 2.42
CA ALA A 20 4.86 -12.44 3.02
C ALA A 20 3.59 -11.75 2.47
N GLN A 21 2.59 -11.62 3.31
CA GLN A 21 1.34 -10.98 2.91
C GLN A 21 1.66 -9.52 2.57
N GLU A 22 1.57 -9.19 1.30
CA GLU A 22 1.76 -7.82 0.83
C GLU A 22 0.68 -6.94 1.45
N THR A 23 1.11 -5.92 2.16
CA THR A 23 0.21 -5.03 2.89
C THR A 23 0.51 -3.59 2.53
N PHE A 24 -0.52 -2.82 2.19
CA PHE A 24 -0.39 -1.38 2.04
C PHE A 24 -0.58 -0.66 3.37
N LEU A 25 0.21 0.37 3.58
CA LEU A 25 0.18 1.28 4.72
C LEU A 25 0.18 2.72 4.20
N SER A 26 -0.22 3.66 5.05
CA SER A 26 -0.10 5.09 4.76
C SER A 26 0.87 5.76 5.72
N LEU A 27 1.58 6.77 5.24
CA LEU A 27 2.40 7.62 6.10
C LEU A 27 1.51 8.41 7.06
N LYS A 28 1.88 8.42 8.34
CA LYS A 28 1.13 9.09 9.41
C LYS A 28 1.49 10.56 9.57
N LYS A 29 2.69 10.97 9.08
CA LYS A 29 3.26 12.30 9.27
C LYS A 29 3.65 12.95 7.95
N ASN A 30 3.77 14.28 7.95
CA ASN A 30 4.25 15.04 6.80
C ASN A 30 5.75 14.84 6.53
N LYS A 31 6.52 14.47 7.54
CA LYS A 31 7.95 14.18 7.43
C LYS A 31 8.22 12.79 7.99
N VAL A 32 8.72 11.89 7.15
CA VAL A 32 9.01 10.50 7.50
C VAL A 32 10.39 10.12 6.99
N ASN A 33 11.27 9.75 7.91
CA ASN A 33 12.62 9.30 7.59
C ASN A 33 12.59 7.85 7.10
N VAL A 34 13.18 7.62 5.95
CA VAL A 34 13.44 6.29 5.40
C VAL A 34 14.93 5.99 5.57
N ARG A 35 15.24 4.83 6.14
CA ARG A 35 16.59 4.46 6.52
C ARG A 35 17.13 3.31 5.65
N TYR A 36 18.44 3.17 5.61
CA TYR A 36 19.11 2.04 4.93
C TYR A 36 18.88 0.71 5.65
N GLY A 37 18.71 0.71 6.98
CA GLY A 37 18.52 -0.48 7.80
C GLY A 37 17.40 -0.34 8.85
N PRO A 38 16.99 -1.46 9.47
CA PRO A 38 15.91 -1.50 10.45
C PRO A 38 16.38 -1.12 11.87
N SER A 39 17.01 0.05 12.01
CA SER A 39 17.49 0.61 13.27
C SER A 39 17.46 2.13 13.24
N PHE A 40 17.35 2.77 14.42
CA PHE A 40 17.53 4.21 14.54
C PHE A 40 18.98 4.67 14.32
N ASP A 41 19.94 3.77 14.50
CA ASP A 41 21.37 4.01 14.23
C ASP A 41 21.71 3.92 12.73
N SER A 42 20.81 3.36 11.92
CA SER A 42 21.01 3.32 10.47
C SER A 42 20.82 4.71 9.87
N ASP A 43 21.68 5.06 8.93
CA ASP A 43 21.63 6.34 8.23
C ASP A 43 20.28 6.56 7.52
N ILE A 44 19.87 7.83 7.45
CA ILE A 44 18.70 8.23 6.68
C ILE A 44 19.05 8.19 5.20
N LYS A 45 18.30 7.40 4.45
CA LYS A 45 18.45 7.25 3.00
C LYS A 45 17.79 8.41 2.24
N TYR A 46 16.56 8.75 2.63
CA TYR A 46 15.78 9.89 2.14
C TYR A 46 14.61 10.19 3.09
N VAL A 47 13.88 11.27 2.81
CA VAL A 47 12.76 11.71 3.63
C VAL A 47 11.53 11.92 2.76
N TYR A 48 10.42 11.27 3.11
CA TYR A 48 9.12 11.61 2.54
C TYR A 48 8.57 12.87 3.18
N LYS A 49 7.98 13.74 2.35
CA LYS A 49 7.36 15.01 2.79
C LYS A 49 5.87 15.08 2.44
N LYS A 50 5.17 13.95 2.50
CA LYS A 50 3.76 13.89 2.13
C LYS A 50 2.99 12.94 3.05
N ILE A 51 2.13 13.50 3.92
CA ILE A 51 1.21 12.71 4.74
C ILE A 51 0.26 11.88 3.86
N HIS A 52 -0.19 10.77 4.36
CA HIS A 52 -1.08 9.81 3.69
C HIS A 52 -0.49 9.12 2.46
N LEU A 53 0.80 9.31 2.15
CA LEU A 53 1.40 8.60 1.01
C LEU A 53 1.22 7.08 1.19
N PRO A 54 0.57 6.38 0.24
CA PRO A 54 0.44 4.94 0.27
C PRO A 54 1.76 4.29 -0.11
N ILE A 55 2.19 3.34 0.69
CA ILE A 55 3.41 2.56 0.52
C ILE A 55 3.10 1.08 0.75
N LYS A 56 3.82 0.21 0.05
CA LYS A 56 3.68 -1.24 0.17
C LYS A 56 4.74 -1.78 1.12
N GLN A 57 4.33 -2.52 2.14
CA GLN A 57 5.26 -3.26 2.98
C GLN A 57 5.72 -4.50 2.25
N ILE A 58 7.03 -4.70 2.17
CA ILE A 58 7.65 -5.87 1.54
C ILE A 58 8.43 -6.74 2.53
N ASP A 59 8.77 -6.21 3.71
CA ASP A 59 9.45 -6.95 4.76
C ASP A 59 9.22 -6.29 6.13
N LYS A 60 9.54 -7.00 7.22
CA LYS A 60 9.47 -6.49 8.59
C LYS A 60 10.62 -7.02 9.43
N LYS A 61 11.16 -6.18 10.30
CA LYS A 61 12.09 -6.57 11.36
C LYS A 61 11.80 -5.75 12.61
N GLU A 62 11.40 -6.42 13.70
CA GLU A 62 10.98 -5.76 14.94
C GLU A 62 9.96 -4.63 14.70
N ASN A 63 10.27 -3.42 15.14
CA ASN A 63 9.43 -2.24 14.96
C ASN A 63 9.67 -1.48 13.64
N PHE A 64 10.39 -2.08 12.70
CA PHE A 64 10.63 -1.50 11.38
C PHE A 64 9.92 -2.26 10.28
N ARG A 65 9.53 -1.54 9.23
CA ARG A 65 8.93 -2.07 8.01
C ARG A 65 9.78 -1.68 6.83
N ARG A 66 10.19 -2.66 6.03
CA ARG A 66 10.77 -2.38 4.73
C ARG A 66 9.64 -2.11 3.77
N ILE A 67 9.71 -0.96 3.13
CA ILE A 67 8.65 -0.47 2.24
C ILE A 67 9.17 -0.24 0.84
N ILE A 68 8.23 -0.19 -0.09
CA ILE A 68 8.45 0.28 -1.45
C ILE A 68 7.33 1.24 -1.84
N ASP A 69 7.67 2.32 -2.56
CA ASP A 69 6.69 3.25 -3.10
C ASP A 69 6.35 2.97 -4.58
N LEU A 70 5.43 3.72 -5.15
CA LEU A 70 5.00 3.60 -6.55
C LEU A 70 6.15 3.76 -7.57
N LYS A 71 7.25 4.43 -7.18
CA LYS A 71 8.44 4.65 -8.02
C LYS A 71 9.57 3.64 -7.75
N ASN A 72 9.26 2.56 -7.01
CA ASN A 72 10.22 1.54 -6.60
C ASN A 72 11.34 2.02 -5.64
N ASN A 73 11.19 3.17 -5.00
CA ASN A 73 12.09 3.56 -3.92
C ASN A 73 11.80 2.72 -2.68
N SER A 74 12.83 2.14 -2.07
CA SER A 74 12.67 1.29 -0.90
C SER A 74 13.58 1.68 0.25
N GLY A 75 13.21 1.29 1.46
CA GLY A 75 13.98 1.47 2.68
C GLY A 75 13.15 1.12 3.91
N TRP A 76 13.67 1.42 5.09
CA TRP A 76 13.09 1.06 6.36
C TRP A 76 12.46 2.23 7.08
N ILE A 77 11.23 2.05 7.56
CA ILE A 77 10.47 3.04 8.31
C ILE A 77 10.04 2.43 9.64
N HIS A 78 10.15 3.18 10.74
CA HIS A 78 9.64 2.76 12.04
C HIS A 78 8.10 2.81 12.06
N ILE A 79 7.46 1.84 12.70
CA ILE A 79 5.99 1.68 12.73
C ILE A 79 5.25 2.89 13.29
N SER A 80 5.86 3.66 14.19
CA SER A 80 5.25 4.88 14.74
C SER A 80 4.95 5.96 13.69
N GLN A 81 5.57 5.87 12.51
CA GLN A 81 5.39 6.81 11.39
C GLN A 81 4.40 6.28 10.34
N LEU A 82 3.86 5.10 10.58
CA LEU A 82 2.93 4.38 9.69
C LEU A 82 1.54 4.27 10.32
N LYS A 83 0.54 4.09 9.48
CA LYS A 83 -0.83 3.78 9.88
C LYS A 83 -1.50 2.86 8.87
N LYS A 84 -2.67 2.32 9.24
CA LYS A 84 -3.53 1.58 8.31
C LYS A 84 -3.77 2.41 7.05
N ILE A 85 -3.78 1.73 5.91
CA ILE A 85 -4.03 2.37 4.62
C ILE A 85 -5.34 3.17 4.64
N ASN A 86 -5.28 4.42 4.21
CA ASN A 86 -6.43 5.30 4.10
C ASN A 86 -6.38 6.19 2.85
N SER A 87 -5.55 5.82 1.88
CA SER A 87 -5.31 6.61 0.68
C SER A 87 -4.85 5.74 -0.47
N VAL A 88 -5.04 6.22 -1.68
CA VAL A 88 -4.59 5.60 -2.91
C VAL A 88 -4.00 6.66 -3.83
N ILE A 89 -3.19 6.24 -4.82
CA ILE A 89 -2.70 7.09 -5.90
C ILE A 89 -3.28 6.56 -7.22
N SER A 90 -3.87 7.45 -8.00
CA SER A 90 -4.31 7.10 -9.36
C SER A 90 -3.10 6.85 -10.26
N THR A 91 -3.04 5.70 -10.91
CA THR A 91 -1.96 5.36 -11.87
C THR A 91 -2.30 5.75 -13.31
N ASN A 92 -3.57 6.10 -13.54
CA ASN A 92 -4.10 6.66 -14.79
C ASN A 92 -5.09 7.80 -14.51
N ASP A 93 -5.44 8.57 -15.53
CA ASP A 93 -6.52 9.55 -15.45
C ASP A 93 -7.86 8.83 -15.15
N LYS A 94 -8.67 9.40 -14.29
CA LYS A 94 -9.95 8.82 -13.85
C LYS A 94 -11.07 9.86 -13.87
N ILE A 95 -12.28 9.37 -14.00
CA ILE A 95 -13.48 10.19 -13.79
C ILE A 95 -14.02 9.93 -12.38
N LEU A 96 -14.31 11.00 -11.67
CA LEU A 96 -15.01 10.98 -10.39
C LEU A 96 -16.52 11.08 -10.66
N PHE A 97 -17.30 10.12 -10.17
CA PHE A 97 -18.74 10.04 -10.35
C PHE A 97 -19.51 10.35 -9.06
N LYS A 98 -20.72 10.85 -9.19
CA LYS A 98 -21.60 11.11 -8.04
C LYS A 98 -22.07 9.83 -7.34
N LYS A 99 -22.19 8.72 -8.06
CA LYS A 99 -22.61 7.39 -7.58
C LYS A 99 -21.67 6.31 -8.12
N PRO A 100 -21.63 5.10 -7.54
CA PRO A 100 -20.81 3.98 -8.00
C PRO A 100 -21.39 3.34 -9.28
N SER A 101 -21.44 4.11 -10.35
CA SER A 101 -21.95 3.69 -11.65
C SER A 101 -21.32 4.53 -12.76
N SER A 102 -20.95 3.88 -13.87
CA SER A 102 -20.44 4.56 -15.07
C SER A 102 -21.50 5.42 -15.79
N PHE A 103 -22.77 5.22 -15.46
CA PHE A 103 -23.90 6.03 -15.97
C PHE A 103 -24.25 7.19 -15.04
N ALA A 104 -23.57 7.29 -13.89
CA ALA A 104 -23.80 8.40 -12.96
C ALA A 104 -23.20 9.70 -13.50
N LYS A 105 -23.69 10.82 -12.97
CA LYS A 105 -23.16 12.15 -13.32
C LYS A 105 -21.68 12.24 -12.98
N PRO A 106 -20.81 12.57 -13.95
CA PRO A 106 -19.41 12.88 -13.67
C PRO A 106 -19.32 14.20 -12.90
N ILE A 107 -18.41 14.24 -11.91
CA ILE A 107 -18.17 15.42 -11.06
C ILE A 107 -16.89 16.13 -11.47
N ALA A 108 -15.81 15.35 -11.67
CA ALA A 108 -14.48 15.87 -11.95
C ALA A 108 -13.61 14.85 -12.69
N GLN A 109 -12.54 15.33 -13.29
CA GLN A 109 -11.47 14.51 -13.80
C GLN A 109 -10.32 14.47 -12.79
N ILE A 110 -9.88 13.27 -12.42
CA ILE A 110 -8.73 13.02 -11.55
C ILE A 110 -7.54 12.70 -12.45
N LYS A 111 -6.49 13.49 -12.35
CA LYS A 111 -5.27 13.25 -13.12
C LYS A 111 -4.41 12.15 -12.50
N LYS A 112 -3.69 11.42 -13.35
CA LYS A 112 -2.67 10.45 -12.95
C LYS A 112 -1.73 11.05 -11.89
N GLY A 113 -1.36 10.25 -10.89
CA GLY A 113 -0.46 10.64 -9.81
C GLY A 113 -1.15 11.37 -8.65
N ARG A 114 -2.46 11.56 -8.70
CA ARG A 114 -3.20 12.23 -7.63
C ARG A 114 -3.36 11.32 -6.41
N LEU A 115 -2.99 11.81 -5.24
CA LEU A 115 -3.28 11.16 -3.97
C LEU A 115 -4.73 11.43 -3.59
N LEU A 116 -5.47 10.37 -3.28
CA LEU A 116 -6.90 10.39 -2.97
C LEU A 116 -7.10 9.76 -1.59
N ILE A 117 -7.88 10.40 -0.73
CA ILE A 117 -8.23 9.84 0.56
C ILE A 117 -9.38 8.85 0.38
N LEU A 118 -9.13 7.62 0.81
CA LEU A 118 -10.08 6.51 0.71
C LEU A 118 -11.08 6.58 1.86
N GLN A 119 -12.35 6.54 1.55
CA GLN A 119 -13.42 6.46 2.55
C GLN A 119 -13.93 5.04 2.69
N LYS A 120 -14.33 4.41 1.58
CA LYS A 120 -14.74 3.00 1.51
C LYS A 120 -14.61 2.46 0.10
N CYS A 121 -14.53 1.15 -0.02
CA CYS A 121 -14.67 0.45 -1.31
C CYS A 121 -15.78 -0.59 -1.19
N GLU A 122 -16.56 -0.74 -2.26
CA GLU A 122 -17.59 -1.75 -2.43
C GLU A 122 -17.61 -2.17 -3.89
N ASP A 123 -17.62 -3.47 -4.13
CA ASP A 123 -17.48 -4.07 -5.47
C ASP A 123 -16.28 -3.47 -6.23
N ASN A 124 -16.49 -2.97 -7.43
CA ASN A 124 -15.46 -2.37 -8.29
C ASN A 124 -15.32 -0.85 -8.12
N TRP A 125 -15.85 -0.28 -7.04
CA TRP A 125 -15.89 1.15 -6.80
C TRP A 125 -15.30 1.54 -5.46
N CYS A 126 -14.58 2.66 -5.42
CA CYS A 126 -14.13 3.27 -4.17
C CYS A 126 -14.64 4.69 -4.05
N LYS A 127 -15.21 5.01 -2.88
CA LYS A 127 -15.54 6.37 -2.50
C LYS A 127 -14.29 7.07 -1.99
N ILE A 128 -13.96 8.19 -2.59
CA ILE A 128 -12.76 8.96 -2.29
C ILE A 128 -13.08 10.42 -2.02
N LYS A 129 -12.16 11.06 -1.33
CA LYS A 129 -12.13 12.52 -1.16
C LYS A 129 -10.81 13.07 -1.69
N SER A 130 -10.88 14.16 -2.44
CA SER A 130 -9.71 14.90 -2.94
C SER A 130 -10.02 16.41 -2.88
N ASN A 131 -9.38 17.12 -1.95
CA ASN A 131 -9.65 18.52 -1.66
C ASN A 131 -11.17 18.77 -1.47
N ASP A 132 -11.76 19.55 -2.37
CA ASP A 132 -13.19 19.95 -2.33
C ASP A 132 -14.13 18.94 -3.00
N PHE A 133 -13.60 17.88 -3.60
CA PHE A 133 -14.38 16.89 -4.32
C PHE A 133 -14.50 15.59 -3.52
N GLU A 134 -15.70 15.03 -3.50
CA GLU A 134 -16.00 13.72 -2.96
C GLU A 134 -16.88 12.97 -3.96
N GLY A 135 -16.57 11.69 -4.17
CA GLY A 135 -17.32 10.86 -5.11
C GLY A 135 -16.72 9.48 -5.28
N TRP A 136 -17.06 8.83 -6.37
CA TRP A 136 -16.76 7.45 -6.66
C TRP A 136 -15.84 7.32 -7.87
N ILE A 137 -14.82 6.49 -7.75
CA ILE A 137 -13.94 6.07 -8.85
C ILE A 137 -13.96 4.55 -8.95
N LYS A 138 -13.65 4.02 -10.15
CA LYS A 138 -13.38 2.59 -10.31
C LYS A 138 -12.08 2.23 -9.57
N ASN A 139 -12.05 1.05 -8.95
CA ASN A 139 -10.91 0.58 -8.15
C ASN A 139 -9.75 0.00 -8.99
N GLU A 140 -9.85 0.00 -10.29
CA GLU A 140 -8.76 -0.31 -11.22
C GLU A 140 -7.75 0.84 -11.34
N ASP A 141 -6.52 0.59 -11.76
CA ASP A 141 -5.47 1.60 -11.97
C ASP A 141 -5.26 2.53 -10.76
N ILE A 142 -5.17 1.94 -9.58
CA ILE A 142 -4.85 2.64 -8.34
C ILE A 142 -3.77 1.89 -7.55
N TRP A 143 -2.85 2.63 -6.98
CA TRP A 143 -1.84 2.14 -6.06
C TRP A 143 -2.31 2.38 -4.61
N GLY A 144 -2.27 1.35 -3.78
CA GLY A 144 -2.69 1.42 -2.37
C GLY A 144 -3.78 0.44 -1.99
N LEU A 145 -4.30 -0.36 -2.94
CA LEU A 145 -5.20 -1.49 -2.67
C LEU A 145 -4.58 -2.79 -3.18
N ILE A 146 -4.86 -3.86 -2.47
CA ILE A 146 -4.64 -5.24 -2.94
C ILE A 146 -5.97 -5.65 -3.57
N ASN A 147 -5.95 -5.92 -4.87
CA ASN A 147 -7.09 -6.49 -5.59
C ASN A 147 -7.14 -7.99 -5.37
#